data_6e44677270d4711b621181c2cf56a5db
#
_entry.id   6e44677270d4711b621181c2cf56a5db
#
_cell.length_a   1.000
_cell.length_b   1.000
_cell.length_c   1.000
_cell.angle_alpha   90.00
_cell.angle_beta   90.00
_cell.angle_gamma   90.00
#
_symmetry.space_group_name_H-M   'P 1'
#
loop_
_entity.id
_entity.type
_entity.pdbx_description
1 polymer ?
#
loop_
_entity_poly.entity_id
_entity_poly.type
_entity_poly.pdbx_seq_one_letter_code
_entity_poly.pdbx_strand_id
1 'polypeptide(L)'
;FTRGILEELFWFLRGDVDSKHLEDKRVNIWRGNTSREFLDSINLADYREGECGPIYGYQWRHFNAPYLGPDADYKGTGVDQLAEIIRQIKENPTSRRMIMSAWNPCQLKDMCLPPCHVMYQFYVNDGYLYCSMYQRSGDMFLGIPFNIASTSFLTIMIAHITGLKPGGIFHTIGDAHIYGDHVKQVYKQLSRKPFASPKCFILEKVERI
;
A
#
# COMPACT_ATOMS: atom_id res chain seq x y z
N PHE A 1 -15.51 4.86 -4.22
CA PHE A 1 -14.13 5.33 -4.10
C PHE A 1 -13.49 4.78 -2.83
N THR A 2 -13.90 5.22 -1.63
CA THR A 2 -13.32 4.84 -0.32
C THR A 2 -13.28 3.34 -0.08
N ARG A 3 -14.35 2.60 -0.46
CA ARG A 3 -14.41 1.15 -0.30
C ARG A 3 -13.27 0.44 -1.04
N GLY A 4 -13.01 0.78 -2.30
CA GLY A 4 -11.94 0.15 -3.07
C GLY A 4 -10.56 0.36 -2.46
N ILE A 5 -10.31 1.56 -1.92
CA ILE A 5 -9.06 1.90 -1.23
C ILE A 5 -8.87 1.04 0.03
N LEU A 6 -9.92 0.91 0.85
CA LEU A 6 -9.85 0.11 2.08
C LEU A 6 -9.70 -1.38 1.80
N GLU A 7 -10.42 -1.93 0.80
CA GLU A 7 -10.29 -3.34 0.44
C GLU A 7 -8.87 -3.66 -0.06
N GLU A 8 -8.27 -2.80 -0.89
CA GLU A 8 -6.89 -2.94 -1.33
C GLU A 8 -5.91 -2.85 -0.14
N LEU A 9 -6.09 -1.86 0.74
CA LEU A 9 -5.23 -1.73 1.93
C LEU A 9 -5.33 -2.97 2.83
N PHE A 10 -6.52 -3.47 3.10
CA PHE A 10 -6.70 -4.71 3.87
C PHE A 10 -6.10 -5.93 3.17
N TRP A 11 -6.13 -5.98 1.86
CA TRP A 11 -5.49 -7.01 1.06
C TRP A 11 -3.96 -6.95 1.24
N PHE A 12 -3.34 -5.75 1.18
CA PHE A 12 -1.92 -5.57 1.52
C PHE A 12 -1.60 -5.97 2.97
N LEU A 13 -2.42 -5.56 3.94
CA LEU A 13 -2.20 -5.86 5.36
C LEU A 13 -2.24 -7.37 5.66
N ARG A 14 -2.99 -8.15 4.89
CA ARG A 14 -3.00 -9.61 4.99
C ARG A 14 -1.79 -10.27 4.31
N GLY A 15 -0.98 -9.55 3.57
CA GLY A 15 0.08 -10.12 2.74
C GLY A 15 -0.43 -10.89 1.53
N ASP A 16 -1.68 -10.67 1.16
CA ASP A 16 -2.35 -11.34 0.04
C ASP A 16 -1.81 -10.83 -1.30
N VAL A 17 -1.71 -11.71 -2.27
CA VAL A 17 -1.13 -11.46 -3.60
C VAL A 17 -1.99 -11.97 -4.75
N ASP A 18 -3.19 -12.48 -4.45
CA ASP A 18 -4.18 -12.89 -5.45
C ASP A 18 -5.22 -11.77 -5.66
N SER A 19 -5.18 -11.11 -6.81
CA SER A 19 -6.10 -10.03 -7.15
C SER A 19 -7.55 -10.51 -7.35
N LYS A 20 -7.78 -11.81 -7.52
CA LYS A 20 -9.14 -12.36 -7.60
C LYS A 20 -9.92 -12.12 -6.30
N HIS A 21 -9.25 -12.13 -5.15
CA HIS A 21 -9.87 -11.79 -3.86
C HIS A 21 -10.37 -10.32 -3.80
N LEU A 22 -9.78 -9.42 -4.58
CA LEU A 22 -10.29 -8.06 -4.77
C LEU A 22 -11.42 -8.01 -5.79
N GLU A 23 -11.30 -8.76 -6.88
CA GLU A 23 -12.32 -8.83 -7.92
C GLU A 23 -13.66 -9.38 -7.38
N ASP A 24 -13.61 -10.38 -6.49
CA ASP A 24 -14.80 -10.92 -5.79
C ASP A 24 -15.54 -9.85 -5.00
N LYS A 25 -14.81 -8.84 -4.55
CA LYS A 25 -15.35 -7.65 -3.88
C LYS A 25 -15.64 -6.49 -4.85
N ARG A 26 -15.59 -6.74 -6.16
CA ARG A 26 -15.78 -5.74 -7.23
C ARG A 26 -14.75 -4.61 -7.20
N VAL A 27 -13.52 -4.92 -6.81
CA VAL A 27 -12.37 -4.02 -6.84
C VAL A 27 -11.41 -4.52 -7.92
N ASN A 28 -11.35 -3.82 -9.05
CA ASN A 28 -10.66 -4.27 -10.26
C ASN A 28 -9.33 -3.54 -10.51
N ILE A 29 -8.75 -2.95 -9.47
CA ILE A 29 -7.54 -2.09 -9.58
C ILE A 29 -6.38 -2.87 -10.22
N TRP A 30 -6.22 -4.15 -9.89
CA TRP A 30 -5.12 -5.00 -10.32
C TRP A 30 -5.41 -5.86 -11.55
N ARG A 31 -6.68 -5.92 -12.02
CA ARG A 31 -7.08 -6.80 -13.13
C ARG A 31 -6.22 -6.63 -14.39
N GLY A 32 -5.89 -5.39 -14.77
CA GLY A 32 -5.07 -5.12 -15.96
C GLY A 32 -3.65 -5.69 -15.84
N ASN A 33 -3.02 -5.54 -14.66
CA ASN A 33 -1.66 -5.97 -14.40
C ASN A 33 -1.53 -7.47 -14.06
N THR A 34 -2.64 -8.18 -13.95
CA THR A 34 -2.69 -9.62 -13.65
C THR A 34 -3.49 -10.41 -14.66
N SER A 35 -3.83 -9.80 -15.80
CA SER A 35 -4.43 -10.51 -16.94
C SER A 35 -3.43 -11.46 -17.58
N ARG A 36 -3.91 -12.54 -18.21
CA ARG A 36 -3.03 -13.49 -18.89
C ARG A 36 -2.11 -12.80 -19.90
N GLU A 37 -2.70 -11.91 -20.72
CA GLU A 37 -1.96 -11.16 -21.74
C GLU A 37 -0.83 -10.32 -21.14
N PHE A 38 -1.12 -9.61 -20.03
CA PHE A 38 -0.11 -8.77 -19.39
C PHE A 38 1.00 -9.61 -18.75
N LEU A 39 0.66 -10.67 -18.01
CA LEU A 39 1.65 -11.55 -17.37
C LEU A 39 2.57 -12.22 -18.40
N ASP A 40 2.03 -12.67 -19.53
CA ASP A 40 2.82 -13.23 -20.64
C ASP A 40 3.78 -12.17 -21.22
N SER A 41 3.33 -10.94 -21.36
CA SER A 41 4.13 -9.84 -21.92
C SER A 41 5.34 -9.44 -21.07
N ILE A 42 5.33 -9.79 -19.76
CA ILE A 42 6.41 -9.50 -18.82
C ILE A 42 7.17 -10.73 -18.34
N ASN A 43 7.05 -11.86 -19.08
CA ASN A 43 7.71 -13.14 -18.79
C ASN A 43 7.30 -13.80 -17.45
N LEU A 44 6.05 -13.61 -17.01
CA LEU A 44 5.43 -14.31 -15.89
C LEU A 44 4.36 -15.30 -16.39
N ALA A 45 4.69 -16.06 -17.44
CA ALA A 45 3.78 -17.01 -18.07
C ALA A 45 3.37 -18.16 -17.11
N ASP A 46 4.22 -18.50 -16.15
CA ASP A 46 3.95 -19.53 -15.15
C ASP A 46 2.98 -19.10 -14.05
N TYR A 47 2.70 -17.78 -13.93
CA TYR A 47 1.73 -17.26 -12.97
C TYR A 47 0.31 -17.52 -13.48
N ARG A 48 -0.60 -17.84 -12.55
CA ARG A 48 -2.03 -17.87 -12.90
C ARG A 48 -2.57 -16.44 -13.05
N GLU A 49 -3.64 -16.30 -13.82
CA GLU A 49 -4.36 -15.02 -13.91
C GLU A 49 -4.85 -14.58 -12.53
N GLY A 50 -4.57 -13.33 -12.16
CA GLY A 50 -4.83 -12.78 -10.85
C GLY A 50 -3.62 -12.79 -9.90
N GLU A 51 -2.59 -13.56 -10.20
CA GLU A 51 -1.39 -13.63 -9.37
C GLU A 51 -0.48 -12.43 -9.58
N CYS A 52 -0.18 -11.73 -8.47
CA CYS A 52 0.63 -10.51 -8.49
C CYS A 52 2.12 -10.74 -8.23
N GLY A 53 2.49 -11.90 -7.69
CA GLY A 53 3.83 -12.13 -7.18
C GLY A 53 4.09 -11.43 -5.85
N PRO A 54 5.35 -11.36 -5.39
CA PRO A 54 5.72 -10.89 -4.05
C PRO A 54 5.67 -9.35 -3.92
N ILE A 55 4.53 -8.72 -4.24
CA ILE A 55 4.34 -7.26 -4.22
C ILE A 55 4.00 -6.75 -2.82
N TYR A 56 3.93 -5.44 -2.64
CA TYR A 56 3.47 -4.64 -1.49
C TYR A 56 3.22 -5.41 -0.18
N GLY A 57 2.04 -6.00 0.01
CA GLY A 57 1.64 -6.70 1.22
C GLY A 57 2.51 -7.90 1.53
N TYR A 58 2.96 -8.62 0.51
CA TYR A 58 3.92 -9.69 0.69
C TYR A 58 5.22 -9.18 1.32
N GLN A 59 5.80 -8.10 0.78
CA GLN A 59 7.01 -7.51 1.34
C GLN A 59 6.77 -6.93 2.74
N TRP A 60 5.58 -6.40 3.03
CA TRP A 60 5.26 -5.88 4.35
C TRP A 60 5.21 -6.97 5.42
N ARG A 61 4.71 -8.15 5.07
CA ARG A 61 4.45 -9.25 6.01
C ARG A 61 5.49 -10.38 5.96
N HIS A 62 6.16 -10.55 4.83
CA HIS A 62 7.05 -11.69 4.56
C HIS A 62 8.30 -11.23 3.78
N PHE A 63 8.90 -10.08 4.16
CA PHE A 63 10.01 -9.51 3.41
C PHE A 63 11.11 -10.53 3.16
N ASN A 64 11.48 -10.69 1.89
CA ASN A 64 12.53 -11.57 1.41
C ASN A 64 12.31 -13.08 1.69
N ALA A 65 11.09 -13.52 2.01
CA ALA A 65 10.77 -14.93 1.95
C ALA A 65 10.84 -15.43 0.49
N PRO A 66 11.21 -16.68 0.21
CA PRO A 66 11.07 -17.26 -1.12
C PRO A 66 9.59 -17.26 -1.54
N TYR A 67 9.30 -16.71 -2.73
CA TYR A 67 7.93 -16.71 -3.23
C TYR A 67 7.59 -18.09 -3.83
N LEU A 68 6.51 -18.68 -3.35
CA LEU A 68 6.05 -20.04 -3.71
C LEU A 68 4.61 -20.04 -4.27
N GLY A 69 4.10 -18.89 -4.69
CA GLY A 69 2.76 -18.73 -5.23
C GLY A 69 1.73 -18.23 -4.20
N PRO A 70 0.54 -17.82 -4.66
CA PRO A 70 -0.45 -17.13 -3.82
C PRO A 70 -1.11 -18.02 -2.76
N ASP A 71 -1.12 -19.34 -2.95
CA ASP A 71 -1.77 -20.28 -2.03
C ASP A 71 -0.81 -20.87 -0.99
N ALA A 72 0.47 -20.48 -0.99
CA ALA A 72 1.45 -21.00 -0.06
C ALA A 72 1.28 -20.42 1.35
N ASP A 73 1.59 -21.23 2.36
CA ASP A 73 1.64 -20.75 3.75
C ASP A 73 3.00 -20.07 4.01
N TYR A 74 2.96 -18.78 4.23
CA TYR A 74 4.13 -17.96 4.54
C TYR A 74 4.32 -17.69 6.03
N LYS A 75 3.51 -18.30 6.90
CA LYS A 75 3.60 -18.09 8.34
C LYS A 75 5.00 -18.37 8.88
N GLY A 76 5.58 -17.38 9.55
CA GLY A 76 6.92 -17.47 10.14
C GLY A 76 8.07 -17.42 9.13
N THR A 77 7.80 -17.04 7.88
CA THR A 77 8.83 -16.87 6.84
C THR A 77 9.10 -15.40 6.58
N GLY A 78 10.34 -15.07 6.21
CA GLY A 78 10.76 -13.70 5.94
C GLY A 78 10.66 -12.79 7.18
N VAL A 79 10.56 -11.49 6.94
CA VAL A 79 10.44 -10.48 8.01
C VAL A 79 9.07 -9.82 7.94
N ASP A 80 8.29 -9.89 9.02
CA ASP A 80 7.05 -9.13 9.18
C ASP A 80 7.38 -7.70 9.61
N GLN A 81 7.63 -6.83 8.62
CA GLN A 81 8.01 -5.42 8.84
C GLN A 81 6.90 -4.64 9.54
N LEU A 82 5.63 -4.93 9.23
CA LEU A 82 4.49 -4.25 9.83
C LEU A 82 4.37 -4.56 11.32
N ALA A 83 4.48 -5.83 11.70
CA ALA A 83 4.45 -6.24 13.11
C ALA A 83 5.62 -5.62 13.87
N GLU A 84 6.82 -5.60 13.28
CA GLU A 84 8.01 -5.00 13.90
C GLU A 84 7.86 -3.49 14.13
N ILE A 85 7.28 -2.75 13.17
CA ILE A 85 6.99 -1.32 13.34
C ILE A 85 6.00 -1.09 14.49
N ILE A 86 4.92 -1.85 14.54
CA ILE A 86 3.92 -1.74 15.61
C ILE A 86 4.56 -2.02 16.97
N ARG A 87 5.42 -3.04 17.05
CA ARG A 87 6.19 -3.35 18.25
C ARG A 87 7.10 -2.19 18.65
N GLN A 88 7.89 -1.64 17.71
CA GLN A 88 8.77 -0.50 17.98
C GLN A 88 8.02 0.75 18.43
N ILE A 89 6.88 1.07 17.83
CA ILE A 89 6.05 2.20 18.26
C ILE A 89 5.64 2.06 19.72
N LYS A 90 5.28 0.84 20.16
CA LYS A 90 4.86 0.58 21.54
C LYS A 90 6.01 0.55 22.53
N GLU A 91 7.12 -0.07 22.18
CA GLU A 91 8.23 -0.35 23.10
C GLU A 91 9.34 0.72 23.05
N ASN A 92 9.56 1.34 21.89
CA ASN A 92 10.61 2.33 21.66
C ASN A 92 10.15 3.41 20.67
N PRO A 93 9.19 4.29 21.06
CA PRO A 93 8.59 5.29 20.16
C PRO A 93 9.59 6.31 19.61
N THR A 94 10.77 6.44 20.21
CA THR A 94 11.86 7.32 19.73
C THR A 94 12.76 6.66 18.70
N SER A 95 12.48 5.41 18.30
CA SER A 95 13.25 4.69 17.28
C SER A 95 13.25 5.45 15.95
N ARG A 96 14.40 5.52 15.31
CA ARG A 96 14.59 6.07 13.95
C ARG A 96 14.67 4.96 12.89
N ARG A 97 14.25 3.74 13.26
CA ARG A 97 14.32 2.52 12.42
C ARG A 97 12.95 1.95 12.09
N MET A 98 11.88 2.71 12.30
CA MET A 98 10.50 2.32 11.95
C MET A 98 10.27 2.50 10.46
N ILE A 99 10.93 1.65 9.66
CA ILE A 99 10.91 1.69 8.20
C ILE A 99 10.28 0.40 7.67
N MET A 100 9.39 0.54 6.70
CA MET A 100 8.77 -0.56 5.95
C MET A 100 9.02 -0.36 4.46
N SER A 101 9.70 -1.30 3.81
CA SER A 101 10.03 -1.26 2.39
C SER A 101 9.20 -2.29 1.63
N ALA A 102 8.60 -1.87 0.53
CA ALA A 102 8.03 -2.78 -0.47
C ALA A 102 9.01 -3.08 -1.60
N TRP A 103 10.10 -2.33 -1.70
CA TRP A 103 11.11 -2.49 -2.75
C TRP A 103 12.14 -3.52 -2.34
N ASN A 104 12.12 -4.66 -3.02
CA ASN A 104 13.08 -5.73 -2.84
C ASN A 104 13.76 -6.03 -4.19
N PRO A 105 14.98 -5.54 -4.44
CA PRO A 105 15.66 -5.73 -5.72
C PRO A 105 15.85 -7.19 -6.14
N CYS A 106 15.92 -8.10 -5.17
CA CYS A 106 16.09 -9.53 -5.45
C CYS A 106 14.84 -10.18 -6.06
N GLN A 107 13.65 -9.57 -5.88
CA GLN A 107 12.37 -10.14 -6.27
C GLN A 107 11.56 -9.26 -7.26
N LEU A 108 12.13 -8.15 -7.74
CA LEU A 108 11.41 -7.24 -8.67
C LEU A 108 10.93 -7.93 -9.95
N LYS A 109 11.73 -8.87 -10.47
CA LYS A 109 11.41 -9.62 -11.69
C LYS A 109 10.24 -10.60 -11.51
N ASP A 110 9.93 -10.95 -10.26
CA ASP A 110 8.85 -11.86 -9.90
C ASP A 110 7.54 -11.10 -9.57
N MET A 111 7.51 -9.78 -9.71
CA MET A 111 6.37 -8.92 -9.44
C MET A 111 5.66 -8.54 -10.73
N CYS A 112 4.33 -8.65 -10.76
CA CYS A 112 3.53 -8.19 -11.90
C CYS A 112 3.70 -6.67 -12.13
N LEU A 113 3.95 -5.92 -11.07
CA LEU A 113 4.25 -4.49 -11.14
C LEU A 113 5.17 -4.12 -9.96
N PRO A 114 6.40 -3.62 -10.21
CA PRO A 114 7.27 -3.11 -9.17
C PRO A 114 6.59 -2.00 -8.34
N PRO A 115 6.70 -2.02 -7.00
CA PRO A 115 5.99 -1.10 -6.12
C PRO A 115 6.24 0.37 -6.43
N CYS A 116 5.17 1.16 -6.57
CA CYS A 116 5.25 2.62 -6.65
C CYS A 116 5.50 3.23 -5.28
N HIS A 117 4.78 2.79 -4.25
CA HIS A 117 5.06 3.13 -2.86
C HIS A 117 6.26 2.32 -2.38
N VAL A 118 7.44 2.90 -2.45
CA VAL A 118 8.69 2.19 -2.21
C VAL A 118 8.92 1.96 -0.72
N MET A 119 8.70 3.00 0.09
CA MET A 119 9.09 2.99 1.49
C MET A 119 8.16 3.87 2.33
N TYR A 120 7.87 3.39 3.53
CA TYR A 120 7.21 4.14 4.59
C TYR A 120 8.15 4.25 5.79
N GLN A 121 8.24 5.44 6.38
CA GLN A 121 8.92 5.64 7.66
C GLN A 121 7.94 6.26 8.64
N PHE A 122 7.82 5.66 9.82
CA PHE A 122 6.97 6.17 10.88
C PHE A 122 7.78 6.94 11.91
N TYR A 123 7.13 7.94 12.49
CA TYR A 123 7.73 8.83 13.49
C TYR A 123 6.71 9.20 14.54
N VAL A 124 7.10 9.11 15.82
CA VAL A 124 6.25 9.47 16.96
C VAL A 124 6.76 10.76 17.58
N ASN A 125 5.88 11.73 17.77
CA ASN A 125 6.18 12.96 18.48
C ASN A 125 4.95 13.47 19.24
N ASP A 126 5.11 13.81 20.51
CA ASP A 126 4.07 14.38 21.39
C ASP A 126 2.75 13.61 21.39
N GLY A 127 2.80 12.29 21.34
CA GLY A 127 1.62 11.43 21.30
C GLY A 127 0.94 11.32 19.92
N TYR A 128 1.58 11.81 18.87
CA TYR A 128 1.11 11.73 17.51
C TYR A 128 2.01 10.81 16.66
N LEU A 129 1.38 10.06 15.79
CA LEU A 129 2.06 9.23 14.77
C LEU A 129 2.05 9.94 13.43
N TYR A 130 3.22 10.07 12.84
CA TYR A 130 3.43 10.60 11.49
C TYR A 130 3.95 9.50 10.57
N CYS A 131 3.64 9.61 9.28
CA CYS A 131 4.14 8.70 8.26
C CYS A 131 4.76 9.50 7.11
N SER A 132 6.02 9.20 6.79
CA SER A 132 6.67 9.68 5.57
C SER A 132 6.68 8.56 4.54
N MET A 133 6.15 8.81 3.34
CA MET A 133 6.08 7.84 2.26
C MET A 133 6.84 8.36 1.05
N TYR A 134 7.77 7.57 0.53
CA TYR A 134 8.41 7.81 -0.75
C TYR A 134 7.76 6.98 -1.84
N GLN A 135 7.28 7.65 -2.86
CA GLN A 135 6.68 7.07 -4.06
C GLN A 135 7.55 7.37 -5.27
N ARG A 136 8.08 6.32 -5.93
CA ARG A 136 8.99 6.49 -7.09
C ARG A 136 8.30 7.05 -8.33
N SER A 137 7.00 6.76 -8.49
CA SER A 137 6.19 7.07 -9.66
C SER A 137 4.75 7.34 -9.25
N GLY A 138 4.19 8.47 -9.65
CA GLY A 138 2.86 8.93 -9.23
C GLY A 138 2.02 9.47 -10.38
N ASP A 139 0.96 8.73 -10.76
CA ASP A 139 -0.13 9.25 -11.58
C ASP A 139 -0.93 10.27 -10.76
N MET A 140 -0.76 11.54 -11.07
CA MET A 140 -1.34 12.65 -10.32
C MET A 140 -2.87 12.69 -10.36
N PHE A 141 -3.48 12.13 -11.42
CA PHE A 141 -4.92 12.21 -11.59
C PHE A 141 -5.67 11.06 -10.89
N LEU A 142 -5.28 9.82 -11.13
CA LEU A 142 -5.97 8.65 -10.57
C LEU A 142 -5.22 8.05 -9.38
N GLY A 143 -3.90 7.85 -9.51
CA GLY A 143 -3.10 7.15 -8.51
C GLY A 143 -2.94 7.91 -7.19
N ILE A 144 -2.47 9.15 -7.26
CA ILE A 144 -2.10 9.91 -6.06
C ILE A 144 -3.26 10.11 -5.07
N PRO A 145 -4.51 10.42 -5.48
CA PRO A 145 -5.62 10.49 -4.52
C PRO A 145 -5.86 9.17 -3.76
N PHE A 146 -5.72 8.03 -4.43
CA PHE A 146 -5.79 6.70 -3.80
C PHE A 146 -4.64 6.49 -2.82
N ASN A 147 -3.43 6.84 -3.24
CA ASN A 147 -2.21 6.63 -2.46
C ASN A 147 -2.19 7.48 -1.17
N ILE A 148 -2.64 8.74 -1.25
CA ILE A 148 -2.80 9.61 -0.07
C ILE A 148 -3.82 9.01 0.89
N ALA A 149 -4.99 8.60 0.39
CA ALA A 149 -6.04 8.04 1.22
C ALA A 149 -5.60 6.72 1.88
N SER A 150 -4.98 5.81 1.13
CA SER A 150 -4.48 4.53 1.64
C SER A 150 -3.42 4.74 2.74
N THR A 151 -2.43 5.62 2.50
CA THR A 151 -1.40 5.96 3.49
C THR A 151 -1.99 6.62 4.74
N SER A 152 -3.01 7.48 4.56
CA SER A 152 -3.71 8.10 5.68
C SER A 152 -4.46 7.06 6.53
N PHE A 153 -5.19 6.13 5.89
CA PHE A 153 -5.86 5.04 6.59
C PHE A 153 -4.87 4.14 7.34
N LEU A 154 -3.77 3.76 6.71
CA LEU A 154 -2.71 2.98 7.36
C LEU A 154 -2.19 3.69 8.61
N THR A 155 -1.89 5.00 8.50
CA THR A 155 -1.40 5.81 9.62
C THR A 155 -2.41 5.91 10.75
N ILE A 156 -3.70 6.13 10.41
CA ILE A 156 -4.80 6.19 11.39
C ILE A 156 -4.95 4.86 12.13
N MET A 157 -4.92 3.73 11.41
CA MET A 157 -5.07 2.40 12.00
C MET A 157 -3.90 2.05 12.92
N ILE A 158 -2.67 2.30 12.49
CA ILE A 158 -1.48 2.07 13.34
C ILE A 158 -1.52 2.98 14.57
N ALA A 159 -1.85 4.27 14.43
CA ALA A 159 -2.00 5.18 15.56
C ALA A 159 -3.04 4.65 16.56
N HIS A 160 -4.19 4.21 16.07
CA HIS A 160 -5.26 3.68 16.92
C HIS A 160 -4.82 2.47 17.76
N ILE A 161 -4.22 1.45 17.14
CA ILE A 161 -3.81 0.21 17.85
C ILE A 161 -2.58 0.40 18.74
N THR A 162 -1.88 1.52 18.60
CA THR A 162 -0.71 1.89 19.42
C THR A 162 -1.04 2.94 20.47
N GLY A 163 -2.30 3.37 20.58
CA GLY A 163 -2.75 4.37 21.54
C GLY A 163 -2.31 5.79 21.24
N LEU A 164 -1.88 6.06 19.99
CA LEU A 164 -1.46 7.37 19.52
C LEU A 164 -2.58 8.08 18.75
N LYS A 165 -2.40 9.38 18.55
CA LYS A 165 -3.24 10.19 17.64
C LYS A 165 -2.61 10.21 16.25
N PRO A 166 -3.40 10.20 15.16
CA PRO A 166 -2.84 10.41 13.83
C PRO A 166 -2.34 11.87 13.69
N GLY A 167 -1.06 12.03 13.35
CA GLY A 167 -0.42 13.34 13.19
C GLY A 167 -0.53 13.86 11.78
N GLY A 168 -0.07 13.08 10.82
CA GLY A 168 -0.08 13.47 9.41
C GLY A 168 0.79 12.58 8.53
N ILE A 169 0.71 12.82 7.23
CA ILE A 169 1.55 12.15 6.24
C ILE A 169 2.43 13.15 5.49
N PHE A 170 3.65 12.74 5.18
CA PHE A 170 4.58 13.43 4.30
C PHE A 170 4.77 12.57 3.06
N HIS A 171 4.37 13.07 1.92
CA HIS A 171 4.39 12.32 0.67
C HIS A 171 5.40 12.92 -0.30
N THR A 172 6.46 12.18 -0.58
CA THR A 172 7.49 12.54 -1.55
C THR A 172 7.32 11.69 -2.81
N ILE A 173 7.21 12.35 -3.97
CA ILE A 173 7.02 11.70 -5.27
C ILE A 173 8.27 11.93 -6.12
N GLY A 174 8.86 10.86 -6.64
CA GLY A 174 10.01 10.93 -7.54
C GLY A 174 9.62 11.43 -8.92
N ASP A 175 8.81 10.64 -9.64
CA ASP A 175 8.25 10.99 -10.94
C ASP A 175 6.76 11.27 -10.81
N ALA A 176 6.38 12.54 -10.78
CA ALA A 176 5.01 13.00 -10.78
C ALA A 176 4.54 13.30 -12.20
N HIS A 177 3.54 12.57 -12.69
CA HIS A 177 3.10 12.68 -14.09
C HIS A 177 1.59 12.69 -14.23
N ILE A 178 1.13 13.18 -15.38
CA ILE A 178 -0.26 13.13 -15.84
C ILE A 178 -0.24 12.43 -17.20
N TYR A 179 -1.02 11.36 -17.34
CA TYR A 179 -1.18 10.68 -18.63
C TYR A 179 -1.87 11.58 -19.65
N GLY A 180 -1.47 11.49 -20.93
CA GLY A 180 -1.96 12.35 -21.99
C GLY A 180 -3.49 12.32 -22.17
N ASP A 181 -4.08 11.15 -22.02
CA ASP A 181 -5.55 10.93 -22.06
C ASP A 181 -6.29 11.48 -20.83
N HIS A 182 -5.60 11.81 -19.74
CA HIS A 182 -6.18 12.41 -18.53
C HIS A 182 -6.18 13.95 -18.54
N VAL A 183 -5.43 14.59 -19.40
CA VAL A 183 -5.24 16.06 -19.40
C VAL A 183 -6.55 16.83 -19.40
N LYS A 184 -7.49 16.44 -20.26
CA LYS A 184 -8.83 17.08 -20.34
C LYS A 184 -9.60 16.97 -19.02
N GLN A 185 -9.54 15.81 -18.36
CA GLN A 185 -10.20 15.53 -17.10
C GLN A 185 -9.55 16.32 -15.95
N VAL A 186 -8.23 16.47 -15.96
CA VAL A 186 -7.49 17.30 -15.00
C VAL A 186 -7.95 18.76 -15.08
N TYR A 187 -8.00 19.35 -16.28
CA TYR A 187 -8.52 20.73 -16.43
C TYR A 187 -9.96 20.87 -15.91
N LYS A 188 -10.81 19.88 -16.18
CA LYS A 188 -12.19 19.86 -15.65
C LYS A 188 -12.21 19.78 -14.13
N GLN A 189 -11.33 19.00 -13.51
CA GLN A 189 -11.22 18.91 -12.05
C GLN A 189 -10.74 20.23 -11.44
N LEU A 190 -9.69 20.84 -12.01
CA LEU A 190 -9.14 22.11 -11.53
C LEU A 190 -10.14 23.28 -11.62
N SER A 191 -11.13 23.21 -12.52
CA SER A 191 -12.20 24.21 -12.61
C SER A 191 -13.25 24.10 -11.50
N ARG A 192 -13.23 23.03 -10.69
CA ARG A 192 -14.22 22.78 -9.62
C ARG A 192 -13.70 23.29 -8.27
N LYS A 193 -14.62 23.73 -7.43
CA LYS A 193 -14.30 24.01 -6.03
C LYS A 193 -14.18 22.69 -5.27
N PRO A 194 -13.14 22.51 -4.44
CA PRO A 194 -13.03 21.33 -3.61
C PRO A 194 -14.13 21.29 -2.54
N PHE A 195 -14.57 20.09 -2.20
CA PHE A 195 -15.42 19.89 -1.02
C PHE A 195 -14.59 20.00 0.27
N ALA A 196 -15.24 20.13 1.42
CA ALA A 196 -14.59 19.99 2.71
C ALA A 196 -13.96 18.60 2.84
N SER A 197 -12.80 18.52 3.48
CA SER A 197 -12.13 17.24 3.71
C SER A 197 -13.02 16.27 4.49
N PRO A 198 -13.12 15.00 4.09
CA PRO A 198 -13.88 14.01 4.82
C PRO A 198 -13.25 13.76 6.20
N LYS A 199 -14.10 13.41 7.17
CA LYS A 199 -13.65 12.97 8.48
C LYS A 199 -13.67 11.45 8.55
N CYS A 200 -12.65 10.86 9.17
CA CYS A 200 -12.57 9.43 9.43
C CYS A 200 -12.80 9.19 10.92
N PHE A 201 -13.67 8.24 11.25
CA PHE A 201 -13.94 7.81 12.62
C PHE A 201 -13.78 6.31 12.71
N ILE A 202 -13.11 5.83 13.75
CA ILE A 202 -13.08 4.42 14.12
C ILE A 202 -14.20 4.22 15.14
N LEU A 203 -15.18 3.39 14.77
CA LEU A 203 -16.39 3.19 15.57
C LEU A 203 -16.21 2.14 16.68
N GLU A 204 -15.30 1.18 16.46
CA GLU A 204 -15.05 0.08 17.38
C GLU A 204 -13.58 0.05 17.77
N LYS A 205 -13.30 -0.39 19.01
CA LYS A 205 -11.93 -0.57 19.47
C LYS A 205 -11.31 -1.78 18.75
N VAL A 206 -10.25 -1.51 17.99
CA VAL A 206 -9.44 -2.54 17.33
C VAL A 206 -8.11 -2.65 18.08
N GLU A 207 -7.70 -3.87 18.42
CA GLU A 207 -6.46 -4.09 19.20
C GLU A 207 -5.30 -4.61 18.35
N ARG A 208 -5.58 -5.06 17.14
CA ARG A 208 -4.58 -5.60 16.19
C ARG A 208 -5.01 -5.37 14.74
N ILE A 209 -4.05 -5.31 13.85
CA ILE A 209 -4.20 -5.32 12.39
C ILE A 209 -3.74 -6.68 11.86
#